data_5538913aa63285c42534a1d697f21dea
#
_entry.id   5538913aa63285c42534a1d697f21dea
#
_cell.length_a   1.000
_cell.length_b   1.000
_cell.length_c   1.000
_cell.angle_alpha   90.00
_cell.angle_beta   90.00
_cell.angle_gamma   90.00
#
_symmetry.space_group_name_H-M   'P 1'
#
loop_
_entity.id
_entity.type
_entity.pdbx_description
1 polymer ?
#
loop_
_entity_poly.entity_id
_entity_poly.type
_entity_poly.pdbx_seq_one_letter_code
_entity_poly.pdbx_strand_id
1 'polypeptide(L)'
;MTTLRHIETSLGTLAYRDEGVGPGLPLVLCQRFRGTLDDWDPAFLGPLSANRRVIRFDNAGIGGSEGSVPDTLDGFAQVAIAFLDAMKLEKIDLLGWSLGGFVAQHIALAIPDRIRRLIIAGSGPGGQSEGPAPHPRVREVMAHPQNGEDDFLFLFYADSDTSRAAGRANLARLAAVPDRVPDVTAAGFMGQLKAIGTAKGVRDRLGELSMPVLVANGAHDVMIPAYRSYIIAQEAPDAKLILYPDSGHAFLFQYPHEFAAEVSRFLAD
;
A
#
# COMPACT_ATOMS: atom_id res chain seq x y z
N MET A 1 10.28 13.77 13.00
CA MET A 1 10.02 13.26 11.62
C MET A 1 11.33 12.85 10.99
N THR A 2 11.28 11.83 10.16
CA THR A 2 12.48 11.30 9.49
C THR A 2 12.87 12.12 8.28
N THR A 3 14.16 12.35 8.13
CA THR A 3 14.74 13.06 6.99
C THR A 3 14.45 12.29 5.69
N LEU A 4 14.09 13.01 4.63
CA LEU A 4 14.04 12.45 3.26
C LEU A 4 15.46 12.06 2.85
N ARG A 5 15.60 10.86 2.31
CA ARG A 5 16.87 10.31 1.81
C ARG A 5 16.69 9.82 0.38
N HIS A 6 17.79 9.70 -0.33
CA HIS A 6 17.83 9.15 -1.67
C HIS A 6 18.85 8.03 -1.73
N ILE A 7 18.59 7.04 -2.58
CA ILE A 7 19.50 5.91 -2.81
C ILE A 7 19.55 5.60 -4.29
N GLU A 8 20.77 5.44 -4.80
CA GLU A 8 21.02 4.97 -6.16
C GLU A 8 20.67 3.49 -6.29
N THR A 9 19.88 3.16 -7.28
CA THR A 9 19.53 1.79 -7.66
C THR A 9 19.90 1.53 -9.12
N SER A 10 19.82 0.29 -9.55
CA SER A 10 19.98 -0.07 -10.98
C SER A 10 18.89 0.51 -11.89
N LEU A 11 17.81 1.06 -11.33
CA LEU A 11 16.64 1.57 -12.05
C LEU A 11 16.37 3.07 -11.78
N GLY A 12 17.32 3.79 -11.19
CA GLY A 12 17.26 5.22 -10.88
C GLY A 12 17.42 5.51 -9.40
N THR A 13 17.46 6.81 -9.07
CA THR A 13 17.57 7.31 -7.70
C THR A 13 16.19 7.31 -7.04
N LEU A 14 16.04 6.57 -5.94
CA LEU A 14 14.76 6.49 -5.24
C LEU A 14 14.77 7.26 -3.93
N ALA A 15 13.69 8.00 -3.69
CA ALA A 15 13.42 8.71 -2.45
C ALA A 15 12.82 7.77 -1.40
N TYR A 16 13.27 7.88 -0.16
CA TYR A 16 12.74 7.07 0.94
C TYR A 16 12.86 7.78 2.29
N ARG A 17 12.05 7.32 3.24
CA ARG A 17 12.21 7.62 4.66
C ARG A 17 12.39 6.32 5.43
N ASP A 18 13.28 6.37 6.42
CA ASP A 18 13.67 5.22 7.23
C ASP A 18 13.57 5.63 8.70
N GLU A 19 12.63 5.07 9.42
CA GLU A 19 12.25 5.51 10.75
C GLU A 19 12.07 4.34 11.72
N GLY A 20 12.21 4.66 13.00
CA GLY A 20 12.14 3.67 14.05
C GLY A 20 13.38 2.79 14.16
N VAL A 21 13.49 2.16 15.32
CA VAL A 21 14.50 1.16 15.64
C VAL A 21 13.83 0.09 16.49
N GLY A 22 14.28 -1.15 16.37
CA GLY A 22 13.74 -2.23 17.17
C GLY A 22 14.30 -3.58 16.75
N PRO A 23 14.06 -4.60 17.55
CA PRO A 23 14.42 -5.97 17.16
C PRO A 23 13.56 -6.43 15.97
N GLY A 24 14.08 -7.35 15.21
CA GLY A 24 13.40 -7.96 14.09
C GLY A 24 13.70 -7.30 12.74
N LEU A 25 13.03 -7.79 11.72
CA LEU A 25 13.24 -7.35 10.36
C LEU A 25 12.57 -6.01 10.07
N PRO A 26 13.11 -5.19 9.16
CA PRO A 26 12.45 -3.96 8.75
C PRO A 26 11.12 -4.25 8.05
N LEU A 27 10.13 -3.40 8.29
CA LEU A 27 8.87 -3.37 7.56
C LEU A 27 8.99 -2.38 6.40
N VAL A 28 8.84 -2.87 5.17
CA VAL A 28 8.86 -2.04 3.96
C VAL A 28 7.43 -1.82 3.49
N LEU A 29 7.10 -0.57 3.16
CA LEU A 29 5.75 -0.14 2.78
C LEU A 29 5.67 0.19 1.29
N CYS A 30 4.71 -0.42 0.57
CA CYS A 30 4.34 -0.11 -0.81
C CYS A 30 3.04 0.71 -0.84
N GLN A 31 3.09 1.88 -1.48
CA GLN A 31 2.04 2.89 -1.43
C GLN A 31 0.93 2.63 -2.47
N ARG A 32 -0.23 3.25 -2.24
CA ARG A 32 -1.43 3.23 -3.10
C ARG A 32 -1.24 3.96 -4.43
N PHE A 33 -2.22 3.79 -5.31
CA PHE A 33 -2.39 4.61 -6.51
C PHE A 33 -2.49 6.10 -6.16
N ARG A 34 -1.78 6.96 -6.89
CA ARG A 34 -1.67 8.41 -6.66
C ARG A 34 -1.20 8.77 -5.25
N GLY A 35 -0.50 7.88 -4.58
CA GLY A 35 0.11 8.18 -3.28
C GLY A 35 1.62 8.27 -3.38
N THR A 36 2.20 9.06 -2.49
CA THR A 36 3.64 9.19 -2.26
C THR A 36 4.02 8.62 -0.90
N LEU A 37 5.32 8.49 -0.63
CA LEU A 37 5.81 8.02 0.66
C LEU A 37 5.34 8.86 1.86
N ASP A 38 4.84 10.09 1.62
CA ASP A 38 4.33 10.97 2.66
C ASP A 38 2.79 10.92 2.84
N ASP A 39 2.11 10.02 2.12
CA ASP A 39 0.68 9.76 2.30
C ASP A 39 0.37 8.62 3.30
N TRP A 40 1.38 8.06 3.95
CA TRP A 40 1.17 7.21 5.10
C TRP A 40 0.86 8.06 6.34
N ASP A 41 -0.32 7.82 6.93
CA ASP A 41 -0.79 8.59 8.08
C ASP A 41 0.17 8.47 9.28
N PRO A 42 0.64 9.60 9.85
CA PRO A 42 1.49 9.58 11.06
C PRO A 42 0.87 8.83 12.24
N ALA A 43 -0.47 8.80 12.36
CA ALA A 43 -1.14 8.04 13.42
C ALA A 43 -1.03 6.52 13.25
N PHE A 44 -0.82 6.05 12.02
CA PHE A 44 -0.51 4.65 11.72
C PHE A 44 0.99 4.35 11.84
N LEU A 45 1.84 5.25 11.30
CA LEU A 45 3.29 5.06 11.31
C LEU A 45 3.90 5.10 12.71
N GLY A 46 3.43 6.04 13.56
CA GLY A 46 3.99 6.26 14.89
C GLY A 46 4.02 5.00 15.76
N PRO A 47 2.91 4.30 15.96
CA PRO A 47 2.89 3.05 16.73
C PRO A 47 3.79 1.95 16.14
N LEU A 48 3.92 1.85 14.83
CA LEU A 48 4.78 0.87 14.17
C LEU A 48 6.26 1.20 14.36
N SER A 49 6.64 2.45 14.11
CA SER A 49 8.03 2.90 14.19
C SER A 49 8.54 3.02 15.64
N ALA A 50 7.67 3.01 16.64
CA ALA A 50 8.05 3.01 18.05
C ALA A 50 8.86 1.75 18.44
N ASN A 51 8.61 0.61 17.79
CA ASN A 51 9.20 -0.67 18.16
C ASN A 51 9.78 -1.45 16.96
N ARG A 52 9.85 -0.83 15.78
CA ARG A 52 10.28 -1.48 14.53
C ARG A 52 10.88 -0.46 13.59
N ARG A 53 11.88 -0.90 12.82
CA ARG A 53 12.33 -0.13 11.65
C ARG A 53 11.28 -0.19 10.55
N VAL A 54 10.77 0.97 10.12
CA VAL A 54 9.78 1.12 9.05
C VAL A 54 10.40 1.92 7.92
N ILE A 55 10.31 1.38 6.71
CA ILE A 55 10.88 2.00 5.49
C ILE A 55 9.74 2.22 4.51
N ARG A 56 9.59 3.46 4.06
CA ARG A 56 8.64 3.84 3.00
C ARG A 56 9.41 4.53 1.89
N PHE A 57 9.08 4.23 0.65
CA PHE A 57 9.77 4.75 -0.53
C PHE A 57 8.79 5.11 -1.63
N ASP A 58 9.20 5.99 -2.51
CA ASP A 58 8.52 6.28 -3.76
C ASP A 58 9.08 5.38 -4.86
N ASN A 59 8.21 4.79 -5.66
CA ASN A 59 8.61 4.03 -6.82
C ASN A 59 9.18 4.98 -7.90
N ALA A 60 9.90 4.46 -8.89
CA ALA A 60 10.54 5.28 -9.95
C ALA A 60 9.56 6.23 -10.62
N GLY A 61 9.95 7.50 -10.77
CA GLY A 61 9.15 8.57 -11.36
C GLY A 61 7.93 9.02 -10.54
N ILE A 62 7.84 8.60 -9.29
CA ILE A 62 6.78 8.98 -8.33
C ILE A 62 7.38 9.85 -7.23
N GLY A 63 6.65 10.88 -6.81
CA GLY A 63 6.99 11.71 -5.66
C GLY A 63 8.40 12.31 -5.75
N GLY A 64 9.26 11.94 -4.82
CA GLY A 64 10.65 12.38 -4.75
C GLY A 64 11.65 11.50 -5.52
N SER A 65 11.21 10.42 -6.17
CA SER A 65 12.06 9.52 -6.93
C SER A 65 12.26 9.95 -8.38
N GLU A 66 13.45 9.71 -8.88
CA GLU A 66 13.80 9.89 -10.30
C GLU A 66 13.43 8.66 -11.14
N GLY A 67 13.72 8.73 -12.45
CA GLY A 67 13.55 7.63 -13.38
C GLY A 67 12.20 7.64 -14.10
N SER A 68 11.94 6.54 -14.82
CA SER A 68 10.71 6.37 -15.58
C SER A 68 9.68 5.57 -14.78
N VAL A 69 8.44 6.05 -14.80
CA VAL A 69 7.32 5.35 -14.15
C VAL A 69 7.08 4.01 -14.84
N PRO A 70 7.07 2.90 -14.11
CA PRO A 70 6.68 1.61 -14.67
C PRO A 70 5.23 1.62 -15.17
N ASP A 71 4.94 0.83 -16.18
CA ASP A 71 3.59 0.69 -16.76
C ASP A 71 3.02 -0.73 -16.60
N THR A 72 3.65 -1.53 -15.76
CA THR A 72 3.20 -2.88 -15.37
C THR A 72 3.42 -3.10 -13.87
N LEU A 73 2.61 -3.98 -13.24
CA LEU A 73 2.81 -4.33 -11.83
C LEU A 73 4.15 -5.02 -11.58
N ASP A 74 4.61 -5.85 -12.51
CA ASP A 74 5.95 -6.45 -12.46
C ASP A 74 7.05 -5.38 -12.51
N GLY A 75 6.89 -4.34 -13.34
CA GLY A 75 7.81 -3.22 -13.40
C GLY A 75 7.91 -2.48 -12.06
N PHE A 76 6.77 -2.19 -11.41
CA PHE A 76 6.75 -1.62 -10.06
C PHE A 76 7.43 -2.53 -9.03
N ALA A 77 7.21 -3.85 -9.12
CA ALA A 77 7.88 -4.82 -8.26
C ALA A 77 9.39 -4.86 -8.49
N GLN A 78 9.86 -4.80 -9.75
CA GLN A 78 11.30 -4.77 -10.07
C GLN A 78 11.99 -3.54 -9.50
N VAL A 79 11.36 -2.35 -9.55
CA VAL A 79 11.90 -1.14 -8.90
C VAL A 79 12.00 -1.33 -7.39
N ALA A 80 10.97 -1.91 -6.76
CA ALA A 80 11.01 -2.20 -5.33
C ALA A 80 12.12 -3.20 -4.97
N ILE A 81 12.33 -4.24 -5.78
CA ILE A 81 13.42 -5.21 -5.59
C ILE A 81 14.79 -4.53 -5.73
N ALA A 82 14.97 -3.67 -6.75
CA ALA A 82 16.20 -2.90 -6.91
C ALA A 82 16.47 -1.96 -5.70
N PHE A 83 15.40 -1.38 -5.11
CA PHE A 83 15.49 -0.62 -3.86
C PHE A 83 15.98 -1.49 -2.70
N LEU A 84 15.40 -2.68 -2.51
CA LEU A 84 15.82 -3.63 -1.46
C LEU A 84 17.28 -4.04 -1.63
N ASP A 85 17.74 -4.24 -2.86
CA ASP A 85 19.13 -4.59 -3.17
C ASP A 85 20.08 -3.44 -2.82
N ALA A 86 19.77 -2.23 -3.25
CA ALA A 86 20.56 -1.03 -2.94
C ALA A 86 20.65 -0.77 -1.43
N MET A 87 19.54 -1.01 -0.69
CA MET A 87 19.48 -0.92 0.76
C MET A 87 20.16 -2.10 1.48
N LYS A 88 20.61 -3.14 0.75
CA LYS A 88 21.18 -4.40 1.28
C LYS A 88 20.23 -5.09 2.27
N LEU A 89 18.94 -5.08 1.98
CA LEU A 89 17.92 -5.73 2.78
C LEU A 89 17.72 -7.17 2.30
N GLU A 90 18.39 -8.12 2.93
CA GLU A 90 18.35 -9.54 2.56
C GLU A 90 17.01 -10.19 2.89
N LYS A 91 16.38 -9.79 4.00
CA LYS A 91 15.07 -10.28 4.43
C LYS A 91 14.25 -9.15 5.07
N ILE A 92 12.96 -9.09 4.75
CA ILE A 92 12.05 -8.04 5.21
C ILE A 92 10.68 -8.60 5.57
N ASP A 93 9.90 -7.78 6.28
CA ASP A 93 8.44 -7.83 6.27
C ASP A 93 7.92 -6.82 5.24
N LEU A 94 6.85 -7.15 4.55
CA LEU A 94 6.33 -6.32 3.46
C LEU A 94 4.85 -5.99 3.68
N LEU A 95 4.51 -4.71 3.59
CA LEU A 95 3.12 -4.25 3.60
C LEU A 95 2.81 -3.46 2.34
N GLY A 96 1.76 -3.84 1.63
CA GLY A 96 1.25 -3.09 0.50
C GLY A 96 -0.19 -2.65 0.70
N TRP A 97 -0.49 -1.37 0.41
CA TRP A 97 -1.83 -0.83 0.44
C TRP A 97 -2.34 -0.52 -0.96
N SER A 98 -3.55 -1.02 -1.30
CA SER A 98 -4.20 -0.76 -2.60
C SER A 98 -3.33 -1.23 -3.78
N LEU A 99 -2.90 -0.33 -4.68
CA LEU A 99 -1.90 -0.62 -5.72
C LEU A 99 -0.65 -1.27 -5.13
N GLY A 100 -0.17 -0.74 -3.99
CA GLY A 100 0.95 -1.33 -3.27
C GLY A 100 0.71 -2.77 -2.83
N GLY A 101 -0.54 -3.16 -2.57
CA GLY A 101 -0.92 -4.53 -2.29
C GLY A 101 -0.81 -5.46 -3.50
N PHE A 102 -1.15 -4.97 -4.71
CA PHE A 102 -0.87 -5.72 -5.94
C PHE A 102 0.64 -5.88 -6.15
N VAL A 103 1.40 -4.78 -6.02
CA VAL A 103 2.86 -4.78 -6.17
C VAL A 103 3.53 -5.70 -5.14
N ALA A 104 3.09 -5.69 -3.89
CA ALA A 104 3.64 -6.53 -2.83
C ALA A 104 3.45 -8.03 -3.11
N GLN A 105 2.33 -8.44 -3.72
CA GLN A 105 2.13 -9.82 -4.18
C GLN A 105 3.13 -10.19 -5.28
N HIS A 106 3.37 -9.32 -6.26
CA HIS A 106 4.37 -9.54 -7.32
C HIS A 106 5.79 -9.66 -6.73
N ILE A 107 6.15 -8.81 -5.75
CA ILE A 107 7.43 -8.89 -5.03
C ILE A 107 7.54 -10.25 -4.32
N ALA A 108 6.52 -10.62 -3.54
CA ALA A 108 6.53 -11.85 -2.75
C ALA A 108 6.64 -13.11 -3.63
N LEU A 109 6.02 -13.10 -4.82
CA LEU A 109 6.12 -14.19 -5.79
C LEU A 109 7.46 -14.22 -6.54
N ALA A 110 8.14 -13.08 -6.69
CA ALA A 110 9.44 -12.98 -7.37
C ALA A 110 10.62 -13.33 -6.45
N ILE A 111 10.55 -12.96 -5.17
CA ILE A 111 11.63 -13.18 -4.20
C ILE A 111 11.10 -13.75 -2.87
N PRO A 112 10.40 -14.89 -2.87
CA PRO A 112 9.70 -15.43 -1.71
C PRO A 112 10.59 -15.63 -0.48
N ASP A 113 11.84 -16.03 -0.66
CA ASP A 113 12.80 -16.28 0.42
C ASP A 113 13.20 -15.00 1.19
N ARG A 114 13.02 -13.83 0.56
CA ARG A 114 13.32 -12.52 1.16
C ARG A 114 12.13 -11.92 1.92
N ILE A 115 10.93 -12.48 1.77
CA ILE A 115 9.72 -11.97 2.44
C ILE A 115 9.39 -12.90 3.61
N ARG A 116 9.58 -12.42 4.85
CA ARG A 116 9.24 -13.21 6.03
C ARG A 116 7.74 -13.26 6.25
N ARG A 117 7.07 -12.12 6.13
CA ARG A 117 5.61 -11.95 6.29
C ARG A 117 5.09 -10.91 5.32
N LEU A 118 3.94 -11.17 4.75
CA LEU A 118 3.26 -10.30 3.79
C LEU A 118 1.97 -9.73 4.38
N ILE A 119 1.78 -8.42 4.27
CA ILE A 119 0.54 -7.74 4.68
C ILE A 119 -0.06 -7.07 3.46
N ILE A 120 -1.31 -7.38 3.16
CA ILE A 120 -2.07 -6.87 2.03
C ILE A 120 -3.27 -6.09 2.57
N ALA A 121 -3.24 -4.77 2.42
CA ALA A 121 -4.27 -3.88 2.92
C ALA A 121 -5.09 -3.27 1.77
N GLY A 122 -6.43 -3.34 1.83
CA GLY A 122 -7.33 -2.73 0.85
C GLY A 122 -7.01 -3.15 -0.59
N SER A 123 -6.74 -4.43 -0.83
CA SER A 123 -6.31 -4.94 -2.13
C SER A 123 -6.91 -6.31 -2.43
N GLY A 124 -6.66 -6.79 -3.64
CA GLY A 124 -7.11 -8.08 -4.14
C GLY A 124 -6.01 -8.76 -4.95
N PRO A 125 -6.30 -9.86 -5.66
CA PRO A 125 -5.31 -10.55 -6.49
C PRO A 125 -4.99 -9.82 -7.81
N GLY A 126 -5.64 -8.70 -8.10
CA GLY A 126 -5.53 -8.00 -9.39
C GLY A 126 -6.28 -8.69 -10.52
N GLY A 127 -6.16 -8.12 -11.73
CA GLY A 127 -6.82 -8.67 -12.92
C GLY A 127 -8.35 -8.61 -12.86
N GLN A 128 -9.00 -9.38 -13.74
CA GLN A 128 -10.44 -9.61 -13.65
C GLN A 128 -10.70 -10.61 -12.52
N SER A 129 -11.46 -10.20 -11.53
CA SER A 129 -11.83 -11.05 -10.40
C SER A 129 -13.33 -11.17 -10.29
N GLU A 130 -13.78 -12.32 -9.77
CA GLU A 130 -15.17 -12.57 -9.41
C GLU A 130 -15.62 -11.67 -8.26
N GLY A 131 -16.92 -11.60 -8.06
CA GLY A 131 -17.55 -10.87 -6.97
C GLY A 131 -18.00 -9.45 -7.34
N PRO A 132 -18.35 -8.63 -6.36
CA PRO A 132 -18.85 -7.28 -6.58
C PRO A 132 -17.88 -6.42 -7.37
N ALA A 133 -18.43 -5.66 -8.33
CA ALA A 133 -17.68 -4.63 -9.04
C ALA A 133 -17.42 -3.43 -8.11
N PRO A 134 -16.37 -2.65 -8.37
CA PRO A 134 -16.20 -1.32 -7.74
C PRO A 134 -17.44 -0.46 -7.97
N HIS A 135 -17.70 0.47 -7.04
CA HIS A 135 -18.83 1.40 -7.22
C HIS A 135 -18.68 2.18 -8.54
N PRO A 136 -19.77 2.37 -9.34
CA PRO A 136 -19.68 2.97 -10.69
C PRO A 136 -18.98 4.34 -10.72
N ARG A 137 -19.22 5.21 -9.72
CA ARG A 137 -18.59 6.54 -9.62
C ARG A 137 -17.08 6.51 -9.35
N VAL A 138 -16.51 5.38 -8.96
CA VAL A 138 -15.05 5.30 -8.65
C VAL A 138 -14.22 5.71 -9.85
N ARG A 139 -14.57 5.27 -11.06
CA ARG A 139 -13.82 5.62 -12.28
C ARG A 139 -13.88 7.11 -12.59
N GLU A 140 -15.05 7.73 -12.43
CA GLU A 140 -15.27 9.15 -12.63
C GLU A 140 -14.40 9.96 -11.66
N VAL A 141 -14.55 9.68 -10.36
CA VAL A 141 -13.86 10.43 -9.31
C VAL A 141 -12.35 10.21 -9.36
N MET A 142 -11.88 9.00 -9.65
CA MET A 142 -10.44 8.72 -9.83
C MET A 142 -9.83 9.47 -11.03
N ALA A 143 -10.64 9.81 -12.04
CA ALA A 143 -10.18 10.52 -13.22
C ALA A 143 -10.09 12.04 -13.03
N HIS A 144 -10.60 12.60 -11.94
CA HIS A 144 -10.46 14.03 -11.66
C HIS A 144 -8.97 14.41 -11.60
N PRO A 145 -8.54 15.48 -12.27
CA PRO A 145 -7.15 15.95 -12.24
C PRO A 145 -6.67 16.19 -10.82
N GLN A 146 -7.53 16.75 -9.98
CA GLN A 146 -7.35 16.94 -8.53
C GLN A 146 -8.58 16.43 -7.81
N ASN A 147 -8.39 15.64 -6.78
CA ASN A 147 -9.46 15.19 -5.91
C ASN A 147 -9.62 16.18 -4.74
N GLY A 148 -10.82 16.71 -4.58
CA GLY A 148 -11.20 17.49 -3.41
C GLY A 148 -11.49 16.61 -2.18
N GLU A 149 -11.87 17.27 -1.06
CA GLU A 149 -12.20 16.54 0.18
C GLU A 149 -13.35 15.53 -0.04
N ASP A 150 -14.41 15.92 -0.74
CA ASP A 150 -15.56 15.02 -0.98
C ASP A 150 -15.21 13.83 -1.85
N ASP A 151 -14.33 14.01 -2.86
CA ASP A 151 -13.80 12.92 -3.67
C ASP A 151 -12.99 11.95 -2.82
N PHE A 152 -12.12 12.48 -1.97
CA PHE A 152 -11.30 11.69 -1.06
C PHE A 152 -12.16 10.91 -0.08
N LEU A 153 -13.12 11.56 0.55
CA LEU A 153 -14.05 10.90 1.47
C LEU A 153 -14.86 9.80 0.78
N PHE A 154 -15.36 10.06 -0.43
CA PHE A 154 -16.08 9.04 -1.21
C PHE A 154 -15.22 7.83 -1.55
N LEU A 155 -13.98 8.05 -2.01
CA LEU A 155 -13.11 6.94 -2.42
C LEU A 155 -12.60 6.11 -1.24
N PHE A 156 -12.31 6.75 -0.12
CA PHE A 156 -11.50 6.14 0.93
C PHE A 156 -12.27 5.79 2.20
N TYR A 157 -13.43 6.39 2.44
CA TYR A 157 -14.19 6.23 3.68
C TYR A 157 -15.62 5.75 3.42
N ALA A 158 -16.22 5.06 4.38
CA ALA A 158 -17.63 4.69 4.29
C ALA A 158 -18.54 5.93 4.39
N ASP A 159 -19.76 5.82 3.86
CA ASP A 159 -20.74 6.91 3.88
C ASP A 159 -21.50 6.96 5.21
N SER A 160 -20.74 7.13 6.29
CA SER A 160 -21.25 7.38 7.64
C SER A 160 -20.59 8.62 8.22
N ASP A 161 -21.24 9.26 9.18
CA ASP A 161 -20.68 10.43 9.87
C ASP A 161 -19.36 10.09 10.57
N THR A 162 -19.28 8.92 11.20
CA THR A 162 -18.09 8.44 11.90
C THR A 162 -16.93 8.24 10.95
N SER A 163 -17.15 7.53 9.84
CA SER A 163 -16.11 7.24 8.86
C SER A 163 -15.64 8.52 8.16
N ARG A 164 -16.57 9.40 7.77
CA ARG A 164 -16.24 10.69 7.14
C ARG A 164 -15.49 11.64 8.10
N ALA A 165 -15.84 11.65 9.39
CA ALA A 165 -15.09 12.41 10.40
C ALA A 165 -13.65 11.88 10.55
N ALA A 166 -13.45 10.56 10.55
CA ALA A 166 -12.12 9.95 10.55
C ALA A 166 -11.33 10.34 9.29
N GLY A 167 -11.99 10.42 8.14
CA GLY A 167 -11.40 10.87 6.88
C GLY A 167 -10.88 12.30 6.94
N ARG A 168 -11.67 13.23 7.46
CA ARG A 168 -11.23 14.63 7.68
C ARG A 168 -10.06 14.71 8.65
N ALA A 169 -10.08 13.93 9.72
CA ALA A 169 -8.97 13.86 10.66
C ALA A 169 -7.69 13.33 10.01
N ASN A 170 -7.79 12.31 9.13
CA ASN A 170 -6.66 11.82 8.33
C ASN A 170 -6.11 12.91 7.40
N LEU A 171 -6.97 13.59 6.63
CA LEU A 171 -6.56 14.70 5.76
C LEU A 171 -5.83 15.80 6.54
N ALA A 172 -6.33 16.16 7.72
CA ALA A 172 -5.69 17.16 8.57
C ALA A 172 -4.30 16.71 9.05
N ARG A 173 -4.13 15.42 9.42
CA ARG A 173 -2.82 14.89 9.80
C ARG A 173 -1.85 14.85 8.63
N LEU A 174 -2.31 14.48 7.43
CA LEU A 174 -1.47 14.48 6.22
C LEU A 174 -1.06 15.90 5.83
N ALA A 175 -1.96 16.88 5.90
CA ALA A 175 -1.66 18.28 5.62
C ALA A 175 -0.64 18.88 6.61
N ALA A 176 -0.55 18.35 7.82
CA ALA A 176 0.41 18.78 8.84
C ALA A 176 1.81 18.14 8.67
N VAL A 177 2.01 17.21 7.75
CA VAL A 177 3.33 16.60 7.45
C VAL A 177 4.21 17.65 6.76
N PRO A 178 5.31 18.10 7.38
CA PRO A 178 6.22 19.07 6.74
C PRO A 178 7.11 18.38 5.70
N ASP A 179 7.70 19.21 4.83
CA ASP A 179 8.71 18.78 3.84
C ASP A 179 8.27 17.55 3.02
N ARG A 180 7.00 17.57 2.61
CA ARG A 180 6.43 16.51 1.77
C ARG A 180 7.13 16.49 0.41
N VAL A 181 7.31 15.28 -0.12
CA VAL A 181 7.72 15.12 -1.53
C VAL A 181 6.63 15.65 -2.47
N PRO A 182 6.98 15.97 -3.72
CA PRO A 182 5.99 16.38 -4.73
C PRO A 182 4.89 15.34 -4.93
N ASP A 183 3.70 15.81 -5.26
CA ASP A 183 2.58 14.93 -5.64
C ASP A 183 2.90 14.14 -6.91
N VAL A 184 2.13 13.06 -7.11
CA VAL A 184 2.24 12.21 -8.30
C VAL A 184 1.92 13.04 -9.56
N THR A 185 2.85 13.06 -10.50
CA THR A 185 2.71 13.77 -11.78
C THR A 185 1.67 13.11 -12.70
N ALA A 186 1.27 13.82 -13.76
CA ALA A 186 0.41 13.22 -14.80
C ALA A 186 1.03 11.96 -15.44
N ALA A 187 2.35 11.94 -15.64
CA ALA A 187 3.06 10.75 -16.12
C ALA A 187 2.99 9.61 -15.12
N GLY A 188 3.18 9.91 -13.82
CA GLY A 188 3.02 8.96 -12.72
C GLY A 188 1.61 8.36 -12.65
N PHE A 189 0.60 9.21 -12.77
CA PHE A 189 -0.80 8.79 -12.83
C PHE A 189 -1.06 7.82 -14.01
N MET A 190 -0.61 8.19 -15.22
CA MET A 190 -0.84 7.38 -16.42
C MET A 190 -0.09 6.04 -16.39
N GLY A 191 1.15 6.01 -15.89
CA GLY A 191 1.92 4.77 -15.72
C GLY A 191 1.23 3.81 -14.75
N GLN A 192 0.84 4.31 -13.58
CA GLN A 192 0.10 3.52 -12.59
C GLN A 192 -1.25 3.02 -13.15
N LEU A 193 -2.01 3.87 -13.85
CA LEU A 193 -3.29 3.50 -14.45
C LEU A 193 -3.12 2.40 -15.50
N LYS A 194 -2.08 2.52 -16.34
CA LYS A 194 -1.74 1.51 -17.34
C LYS A 194 -1.36 0.18 -16.69
N ALA A 195 -0.52 0.23 -15.64
CA ALA A 195 -0.11 -0.96 -14.90
C ALA A 195 -1.33 -1.73 -14.33
N ILE A 196 -2.27 -1.01 -13.71
CA ILE A 196 -3.50 -1.60 -13.17
C ILE A 196 -4.39 -2.14 -14.30
N GLY A 197 -4.59 -1.35 -15.37
CA GLY A 197 -5.50 -1.67 -16.47
C GLY A 197 -5.04 -2.86 -17.34
N THR A 198 -3.73 -3.13 -17.40
CA THR A 198 -3.16 -4.23 -18.17
C THR A 198 -2.83 -5.47 -17.34
N ALA A 199 -2.96 -5.39 -16.02
CA ALA A 199 -2.60 -6.48 -15.13
C ALA A 199 -3.52 -7.69 -15.32
N LYS A 200 -2.93 -8.87 -15.48
CA LYS A 200 -3.65 -10.15 -15.47
C LYS A 200 -4.03 -10.59 -14.06
N GLY A 201 -3.38 -10.03 -13.04
CA GLY A 201 -3.48 -10.46 -11.66
C GLY A 201 -2.64 -11.70 -11.36
N VAL A 202 -2.65 -12.09 -10.07
CA VAL A 202 -1.85 -13.22 -9.57
C VAL A 202 -2.70 -14.30 -8.91
N ARG A 203 -4.00 -14.32 -9.19
CA ARG A 203 -4.92 -15.27 -8.53
C ARG A 203 -4.45 -16.72 -8.66
N ASP A 204 -4.11 -17.13 -9.88
CA ASP A 204 -3.66 -18.51 -10.17
C ASP A 204 -2.33 -18.87 -9.48
N ARG A 205 -1.66 -17.88 -8.90
CA ARG A 205 -0.37 -18.00 -8.21
C ARG A 205 -0.44 -17.77 -6.71
N LEU A 206 -1.62 -17.47 -6.15
CA LEU A 206 -1.77 -17.24 -4.70
C LEU A 206 -1.31 -18.45 -3.87
N GLY A 207 -1.49 -19.67 -4.39
CA GLY A 207 -0.99 -20.89 -3.78
C GLY A 207 0.54 -21.01 -3.69
N GLU A 208 1.30 -20.16 -4.39
CA GLU A 208 2.77 -20.09 -4.33
C GLU A 208 3.29 -19.17 -3.19
N LEU A 209 2.42 -18.42 -2.53
CA LEU A 209 2.79 -17.56 -1.39
C LEU A 209 3.17 -18.44 -0.19
N SER A 210 4.47 -18.67 -0.01
CA SER A 210 5.02 -19.58 1.01
C SER A 210 5.15 -18.97 2.40
N MET A 211 5.00 -17.64 2.52
CA MET A 211 5.07 -16.90 3.77
C MET A 211 3.68 -16.70 4.37
N PRO A 212 3.55 -16.50 5.70
CA PRO A 212 2.29 -16.06 6.31
C PRO A 212 1.79 -14.74 5.73
N VAL A 213 0.48 -14.64 5.47
CA VAL A 213 -0.17 -13.48 4.87
C VAL A 213 -1.24 -12.91 5.80
N LEU A 214 -1.16 -11.62 6.12
CA LEU A 214 -2.25 -10.88 6.73
C LEU A 214 -2.96 -10.06 5.66
N VAL A 215 -4.24 -10.34 5.46
CA VAL A 215 -5.10 -9.58 4.54
C VAL A 215 -6.05 -8.73 5.38
N ALA A 216 -6.19 -7.45 5.07
CA ALA A 216 -7.14 -6.58 5.76
C ALA A 216 -7.86 -5.66 4.78
N ASN A 217 -9.15 -5.37 5.04
CA ASN A 217 -9.92 -4.43 4.23
C ASN A 217 -11.03 -3.77 5.05
N GLY A 218 -11.53 -2.64 4.54
CA GLY A 218 -12.77 -2.04 5.03
C GLY A 218 -14.00 -2.79 4.48
N ALA A 219 -14.99 -3.02 5.33
CA ALA A 219 -16.21 -3.76 4.94
C ALA A 219 -17.01 -3.05 3.82
N HIS A 220 -16.86 -1.73 3.70
CA HIS A 220 -17.56 -0.88 2.74
C HIS A 220 -16.62 -0.26 1.70
N ASP A 221 -15.50 -0.91 1.37
CA ASP A 221 -14.58 -0.44 0.36
C ASP A 221 -15.25 -0.40 -1.03
N VAL A 222 -15.44 0.81 -1.55
CA VAL A 222 -16.07 1.08 -2.85
C VAL A 222 -15.12 0.92 -4.03
N MET A 223 -13.80 0.97 -3.77
CA MET A 223 -12.74 0.87 -4.79
C MET A 223 -12.35 -0.58 -5.05
N ILE A 224 -12.04 -1.31 -3.98
CA ILE A 224 -11.65 -2.73 -4.03
C ILE A 224 -12.55 -3.47 -3.03
N PRO A 225 -13.73 -3.93 -3.46
CA PRO A 225 -14.66 -4.62 -2.57
C PRO A 225 -13.99 -5.72 -1.74
N ALA A 226 -14.30 -5.80 -0.46
CA ALA A 226 -13.68 -6.70 0.51
C ALA A 226 -13.69 -8.18 0.09
N TYR A 227 -14.62 -8.57 -0.79
CA TYR A 227 -14.64 -9.91 -1.40
C TYR A 227 -13.34 -10.25 -2.13
N ARG A 228 -12.66 -9.26 -2.73
CA ARG A 228 -11.37 -9.48 -3.41
C ARG A 228 -10.25 -9.82 -2.42
N SER A 229 -10.29 -9.23 -1.23
CA SER A 229 -9.39 -9.60 -0.12
C SER A 229 -9.70 -10.99 0.42
N TYR A 230 -10.99 -11.37 0.44
CA TYR A 230 -11.41 -12.73 0.80
C TYR A 230 -10.84 -13.78 -0.15
N ILE A 231 -10.81 -13.53 -1.47
CA ILE A 231 -10.18 -14.45 -2.45
C ILE A 231 -8.72 -14.74 -2.08
N ILE A 232 -7.95 -13.72 -1.71
CA ILE A 232 -6.55 -13.92 -1.29
C ILE A 232 -6.49 -14.82 -0.05
N ALA A 233 -7.34 -14.52 0.95
CA ALA A 233 -7.36 -15.29 2.19
C ALA A 233 -7.83 -16.74 2.02
N GLN A 234 -8.62 -17.02 1.01
CA GLN A 234 -9.11 -18.36 0.69
C GLN A 234 -8.09 -19.18 -0.09
N GLU A 235 -7.33 -18.55 -0.97
CA GLU A 235 -6.48 -19.26 -1.95
C GLU A 235 -4.99 -19.26 -1.54
N ALA A 236 -4.54 -18.35 -0.66
CA ALA A 236 -3.20 -18.39 -0.11
C ALA A 236 -3.09 -19.43 1.02
N PRO A 237 -2.00 -20.23 1.09
CA PRO A 237 -1.89 -21.38 2.02
C PRO A 237 -1.97 -21.02 3.51
N ASP A 238 -1.42 -19.86 3.90
CA ASP A 238 -1.38 -19.41 5.30
C ASP A 238 -1.80 -17.93 5.36
N ALA A 239 -3.11 -17.68 5.29
CA ALA A 239 -3.63 -16.32 5.26
C ALA A 239 -4.72 -16.09 6.32
N LYS A 240 -4.61 -14.96 7.02
CA LYS A 240 -5.61 -14.43 7.95
C LYS A 240 -6.29 -13.22 7.32
N LEU A 241 -7.63 -13.17 7.33
CA LEU A 241 -8.41 -12.00 6.90
C LEU A 241 -8.98 -11.24 8.10
N ILE A 242 -8.87 -9.91 8.05
CA ILE A 242 -9.54 -8.99 8.99
C ILE A 242 -10.37 -8.00 8.18
N LEU A 243 -11.66 -7.86 8.53
CA LEU A 243 -12.55 -6.83 7.98
C LEU A 243 -12.91 -5.82 9.06
N TYR A 244 -12.68 -4.54 8.74
CA TYR A 244 -13.01 -3.44 9.63
C TYR A 244 -14.43 -2.94 9.36
N PRO A 245 -15.31 -2.87 10.38
CA PRO A 245 -16.67 -2.39 10.20
C PRO A 245 -16.70 -0.90 9.90
N ASP A 246 -17.79 -0.41 9.31
CA ASP A 246 -18.02 1.01 9.02
C ASP A 246 -16.81 1.74 8.41
N SER A 247 -16.11 1.08 7.50
CA SER A 247 -14.91 1.66 6.89
C SER A 247 -14.77 1.30 5.41
N GLY A 248 -14.15 2.21 4.69
CA GLY A 248 -13.85 2.09 3.27
C GLY A 248 -12.39 1.69 3.03
N HIS A 249 -11.86 2.16 1.90
CA HIS A 249 -10.53 1.81 1.40
C HIS A 249 -9.37 2.25 2.31
N ALA A 250 -9.56 3.33 3.10
CA ALA A 250 -8.58 3.80 4.09
C ALA A 250 -8.89 3.34 5.52
N PHE A 251 -9.46 2.14 5.70
CA PHE A 251 -9.71 1.55 7.01
C PHE A 251 -8.50 1.65 7.94
N LEU A 252 -7.29 1.49 7.40
CA LEU A 252 -6.02 1.54 8.13
C LEU A 252 -5.71 2.93 8.71
N PHE A 253 -6.36 3.99 8.25
CA PHE A 253 -6.24 5.35 8.76
C PHE A 253 -7.48 5.80 9.53
N GLN A 254 -8.58 5.07 9.39
CA GLN A 254 -9.74 5.20 10.26
C GLN A 254 -9.50 4.49 11.60
N TYR A 255 -8.82 3.35 11.57
CA TYR A 255 -8.44 2.54 12.74
C TYR A 255 -6.92 2.46 12.90
N PRO A 256 -6.18 3.60 12.94
CA PRO A 256 -4.73 3.58 12.78
C PRO A 256 -4.01 2.84 13.89
N HIS A 257 -4.43 3.02 15.13
CA HIS A 257 -3.81 2.36 16.28
C HIS A 257 -4.16 0.86 16.34
N GLU A 258 -5.41 0.53 16.03
CA GLU A 258 -5.89 -0.85 16.05
C GLU A 258 -5.20 -1.66 14.95
N PHE A 259 -5.18 -1.16 13.71
CA PHE A 259 -4.50 -1.85 12.62
C PHE A 259 -2.99 -1.92 12.83
N ALA A 260 -2.34 -0.87 13.36
CA ALA A 260 -0.92 -0.93 13.73
C ALA A 260 -0.64 -2.00 14.79
N ALA A 261 -1.54 -2.19 15.77
CA ALA A 261 -1.43 -3.26 16.76
C ALA A 261 -1.59 -4.65 16.13
N GLU A 262 -2.53 -4.83 15.20
CA GLU A 262 -2.68 -6.10 14.44
C GLU A 262 -1.44 -6.41 13.60
N VAL A 263 -0.90 -5.40 12.89
CA VAL A 263 0.36 -5.53 12.14
C VAL A 263 1.50 -5.92 13.09
N SER A 264 1.65 -5.23 14.21
CA SER A 264 2.70 -5.52 15.19
C SER A 264 2.59 -6.93 15.76
N ARG A 265 1.37 -7.38 16.10
CA ARG A 265 1.12 -8.75 16.57
C ARG A 265 1.44 -9.78 15.50
N PHE A 266 1.02 -9.54 14.26
CA PHE A 266 1.31 -10.43 13.15
C PHE A 266 2.82 -10.53 12.86
N LEU A 267 3.57 -9.47 13.10
CA LEU A 267 5.02 -9.42 12.88
C LEU A 267 5.86 -9.80 14.11
N ALA A 268 5.24 -10.18 15.23
CA ALA A 268 5.94 -10.39 16.50
C ALA A 268 6.78 -11.68 16.57
N ASP A 269 6.71 -12.57 15.62
CA ASP A 269 7.45 -13.85 15.60
C ASP A 269 8.13 -14.10 14.24
#